data_40c0ab9402e3d296e10573f91f2d60a2
#
_entry.id   40c0ab9402e3d296e10573f91f2d60a2
#
_cell.length_a   1.000
_cell.length_b   1.000
_cell.length_c   1.000
_cell.angle_alpha   90.00
_cell.angle_beta   90.00
_cell.angle_gamma   90.00
#
_symmetry.space_group_name_H-M   'P 1'
#
loop_
_entity.id
_entity.type
_entity.pdbx_description
1 polymer ?
#
loop_
_entity_poly.entity_id
_entity_poly.type
_entity_poly.pdbx_seq_one_letter_code
_entity_poly.pdbx_strand_id
1 'polypeptide(L)'
;MIIIKIIDNEENAMANPTFGEKKANTDYVSRYGVYAVIPDTEQKQIVLVQAPNGAWFLPGGEIESGENHQEALKRELIEELGFTAEIGTYYGQADEYFYSRHRDTYYYNPAYLYEATSFKEVQKPLEDFNHIAWFPIDEAIENLKRG
;
A
#
# COMPACT_ATOMS: atom_id res chain seq x y z
N MET A 1 7.94 3.08 3.01
CA MET A 1 9.12 2.72 2.53
C MET A 1 9.30 1.42 1.82
N ILE A 2 8.66 0.38 2.24
CA ILE A 2 8.64 -0.93 1.62
C ILE A 2 8.34 -0.87 0.15
N ILE A 3 7.30 -0.16 -0.19
CA ILE A 3 6.72 -0.14 -1.54
C ILE A 3 7.62 0.59 -2.53
N ILE A 4 8.34 1.61 -2.06
CA ILE A 4 9.32 2.33 -2.87
C ILE A 4 10.45 1.41 -3.32
N LYS A 5 10.90 0.53 -2.45
CA LYS A 5 11.97 -0.42 -2.78
C LYS A 5 11.55 -1.41 -3.85
N ILE A 6 10.28 -1.80 -3.89
CA ILE A 6 9.75 -2.63 -4.96
C ILE A 6 9.79 -1.87 -6.29
N ILE A 7 9.36 -0.61 -6.29
CA ILE A 7 9.34 0.24 -7.47
C ILE A 7 10.76 0.51 -7.98
N ASP A 8 11.70 0.82 -7.08
CA ASP A 8 13.08 1.15 -7.43
C ASP A 8 13.90 -0.08 -7.84
N ASN A 9 13.48 -1.28 -7.47
CA ASN A 9 14.20 -2.52 -7.69
C ASN A 9 13.53 -3.43 -8.72
N GLU A 10 12.98 -2.87 -9.78
CA GLU A 10 12.38 -3.66 -10.87
C GLU A 10 13.35 -4.72 -11.42
N GLU A 11 14.64 -4.42 -11.43
CA GLU A 11 15.69 -5.32 -11.93
C GLU A 11 15.93 -6.51 -10.99
N ASN A 12 15.53 -6.40 -9.74
CA ASN A 12 15.67 -7.44 -8.71
C ASN A 12 14.33 -8.07 -8.34
N ALA A 13 13.46 -8.25 -9.32
CA ALA A 13 12.10 -8.77 -9.12
C ALA A 13 12.05 -10.16 -8.48
N MET A 14 13.18 -10.87 -8.42
CA MET A 14 13.28 -12.21 -7.83
C MET A 14 13.48 -12.19 -6.31
N ALA A 15 13.84 -11.05 -5.73
CA ALA A 15 14.09 -10.93 -4.30
C ALA A 15 12.99 -10.10 -3.65
N ASN A 16 12.29 -10.67 -2.67
CA ASN A 16 11.34 -9.92 -1.87
C ASN A 16 12.12 -9.11 -0.82
N PRO A 17 12.11 -7.77 -0.89
CA PRO A 17 12.79 -6.97 0.13
C PRO A 17 12.12 -7.17 1.48
N THR A 18 12.94 -7.23 2.53
CA THR A 18 12.49 -7.39 3.91
C THR A 18 12.96 -6.19 4.73
N PHE A 19 12.05 -5.60 5.49
CA PHE A 19 12.31 -4.45 6.35
C PHE A 19 12.07 -4.81 7.80
N GLY A 20 12.87 -4.23 8.68
CA GLY A 20 12.86 -4.57 10.08
C GLY A 20 13.56 -5.90 10.35
N GLU A 21 13.75 -6.21 11.60
CA GLU A 21 14.40 -7.46 12.04
C GLU A 21 13.38 -8.41 12.66
N LYS A 22 13.41 -9.66 12.21
CA LYS A 22 12.69 -10.72 12.91
C LYS A 22 13.49 -11.13 14.14
N LYS A 23 12.94 -10.86 15.31
CA LYS A 23 13.55 -11.23 16.58
C LYS A 23 13.31 -12.71 16.88
N ALA A 24 14.35 -13.41 17.33
CA ALA A 24 14.24 -14.79 17.76
C ALA A 24 13.32 -14.92 18.97
N ASN A 25 12.63 -16.05 19.07
CA ASN A 25 11.73 -16.38 20.19
C ASN A 25 10.62 -15.35 20.42
N THR A 26 10.18 -14.71 19.34
CA THR A 26 9.10 -13.72 19.38
C THR A 26 7.95 -14.20 18.50
N ASP A 27 6.74 -14.15 19.04
CA ASP A 27 5.54 -14.50 18.29
C ASP A 27 5.09 -13.30 17.46
N TYR A 28 4.87 -13.52 16.18
CA TYR A 28 4.40 -12.49 15.25
C TYR A 28 2.99 -12.78 14.79
N VAL A 29 2.16 -11.75 14.78
CA VAL A 29 0.85 -11.79 14.14
C VAL A 29 1.06 -11.45 12.66
N SER A 30 0.62 -12.33 11.78
CA SER A 30 0.72 -12.10 10.33
C SER A 30 -0.44 -11.22 9.87
N ARG A 31 -0.10 -10.18 9.10
CA ARG A 31 -1.07 -9.26 8.54
C ARG A 31 -0.71 -9.00 7.08
N TYR A 32 -1.54 -9.53 6.19
CA TYR A 32 -1.31 -9.46 4.75
C TYR A 32 -1.97 -8.21 4.19
N GLY A 33 -1.22 -7.39 3.47
CA GLY A 33 -1.71 -6.17 2.87
C GLY A 33 -1.58 -6.17 1.36
N VAL A 34 -2.45 -5.42 0.69
CA VAL A 34 -2.43 -5.22 -0.76
C VAL A 34 -2.55 -3.73 -1.04
N TYR A 35 -1.72 -3.24 -1.96
CA TYR A 35 -1.61 -1.81 -2.24
C TYR A 35 -1.52 -1.55 -3.74
N ALA A 36 -1.94 -0.35 -4.15
CA ALA A 36 -1.98 0.01 -5.55
C ALA A 36 -1.14 1.25 -5.86
N VAL A 37 -0.47 1.21 -7.01
CA VAL A 37 0.02 2.40 -7.68
C VAL A 37 -1.01 2.77 -8.73
N ILE A 38 -1.65 3.92 -8.59
CA ILE A 38 -2.68 4.39 -9.50
C ILE A 38 -2.13 5.61 -10.24
N PRO A 39 -1.65 5.44 -11.48
CA PRO A 39 -1.09 6.55 -12.23
C PRO A 39 -2.18 7.37 -12.93
N ASP A 40 -2.04 8.68 -12.87
CA ASP A 40 -2.69 9.59 -13.79
C ASP A 40 -1.66 9.88 -14.88
N THR A 41 -1.82 9.26 -16.03
CA THR A 41 -0.83 9.33 -17.12
C THR A 41 -0.78 10.70 -17.79
N GLU A 42 -1.88 11.45 -17.79
CA GLU A 42 -1.91 12.78 -18.39
C GLU A 42 -1.11 13.78 -17.58
N GLN A 43 -1.23 13.71 -16.25
CA GLN A 43 -0.54 14.64 -15.36
C GLN A 43 0.74 14.08 -14.76
N LYS A 44 1.05 12.81 -15.04
CA LYS A 44 2.24 12.10 -14.54
C LYS A 44 2.31 12.11 -13.02
N GLN A 45 1.18 11.82 -12.38
CA GLN A 45 1.03 11.79 -10.93
C GLN A 45 0.53 10.44 -10.46
N ILE A 46 0.77 10.14 -9.18
CA ILE A 46 0.13 9.01 -8.50
C ILE A 46 -0.61 9.52 -7.26
N VAL A 47 -1.63 8.78 -6.86
CA VAL A 47 -2.44 9.15 -5.69
C VAL A 47 -1.88 8.53 -4.43
N LEU A 48 -1.82 9.32 -3.36
CA LEU A 48 -1.45 8.87 -2.01
C LEU A 48 -2.56 9.21 -1.03
N VAL A 49 -2.56 8.49 0.07
CA VAL A 49 -3.48 8.68 1.19
C VAL A 49 -2.67 9.12 2.41
N GLN A 50 -3.09 10.21 3.05
CA GLN A 50 -2.47 10.67 4.29
C GLN A 50 -3.33 10.31 5.49
N ALA A 51 -2.73 9.59 6.42
CA ALA A 51 -3.38 9.26 7.68
C ALA A 51 -3.47 10.49 8.60
N PRO A 52 -4.32 10.47 9.63
CA PRO A 52 -4.44 11.61 10.57
C PRO A 52 -3.13 12.01 11.26
N ASN A 53 -2.17 11.10 11.39
CA ASN A 53 -0.86 11.39 11.98
C ASN A 53 0.11 12.08 10.99
N GLY A 54 -0.32 12.33 9.76
CA GLY A 54 0.48 12.98 8.74
C GLY A 54 1.28 12.04 7.83
N ALA A 55 1.32 10.75 8.14
CA ALA A 55 2.05 9.78 7.32
C ALA A 55 1.33 9.50 6.00
N TRP A 56 2.11 9.37 4.92
CA TRP A 56 1.58 9.08 3.59
C TRP A 56 1.75 7.61 3.22
N PHE A 57 0.73 7.06 2.57
CA PHE A 57 0.70 5.67 2.16
C PHE A 57 0.17 5.54 0.74
N LEU A 58 0.54 4.46 0.05
CA LEU A 58 -0.20 4.03 -1.13
C LEU A 58 -1.58 3.55 -0.72
N PRO A 59 -2.60 3.74 -1.57
CA PRO A 59 -3.93 3.23 -1.26
C PRO A 59 -3.93 1.71 -1.21
N GLY A 60 -4.70 1.17 -0.29
CA GLY A 60 -4.81 -0.26 -0.05
C GLY A 60 -5.04 -0.56 1.41
N GLY A 61 -4.84 -1.80 1.81
CA GLY A 61 -5.02 -2.20 3.18
C GLY A 61 -4.97 -3.70 3.37
N GLU A 62 -5.49 -4.15 4.51
CA GLU A 62 -5.45 -5.54 4.91
C GLU A 62 -6.37 -6.43 4.07
N ILE A 63 -5.86 -7.57 3.65
CA ILE A 63 -6.64 -8.61 2.99
C ILE A 63 -7.47 -9.32 4.06
N GLU A 64 -8.79 -9.34 3.86
CA GLU A 64 -9.71 -10.02 4.77
C GLU A 64 -9.84 -11.50 4.41
N SER A 65 -10.29 -12.28 5.40
CA SER A 65 -10.47 -13.72 5.23
C SER A 65 -11.38 -14.04 4.06
N GLY A 66 -10.92 -14.92 3.18
CA GLY A 66 -11.69 -15.35 2.01
C GLY A 66 -11.52 -14.48 0.78
N GLU A 67 -10.81 -13.37 0.88
CA GLU A 67 -10.54 -12.52 -0.28
C GLU A 67 -9.26 -12.95 -0.99
N ASN A 68 -9.26 -12.88 -2.33
CA ASN A 68 -8.02 -12.89 -3.08
C ASN A 68 -7.46 -11.44 -3.15
N HIS A 69 -6.26 -11.26 -3.71
CA HIS A 69 -5.61 -9.94 -3.77
C HIS A 69 -6.46 -8.91 -4.52
N GLN A 70 -7.03 -9.31 -5.66
CA GLN A 70 -7.82 -8.38 -6.48
C GLN A 70 -9.10 -7.96 -5.79
N GLU A 71 -9.79 -8.89 -5.15
CA GLU A 71 -11.00 -8.59 -4.40
C GLU A 71 -10.72 -7.64 -3.25
N ALA A 72 -9.67 -7.91 -2.49
CA ALA A 72 -9.25 -7.07 -1.36
C ALA A 72 -8.88 -5.67 -1.83
N LEU A 73 -8.07 -5.57 -2.90
CA LEU A 73 -7.64 -4.27 -3.40
C LEU A 73 -8.81 -3.45 -3.94
N LYS A 74 -9.71 -4.06 -4.69
CA LYS A 74 -10.90 -3.35 -5.20
C LYS A 74 -11.77 -2.84 -4.06
N ARG A 75 -11.96 -3.63 -3.01
CA ARG A 75 -12.71 -3.22 -1.83
C ARG A 75 -12.03 -2.04 -1.14
N GLU A 76 -10.72 -2.12 -0.91
CA GLU A 76 -9.96 -1.06 -0.26
C GLU A 76 -9.99 0.25 -1.05
N LEU A 77 -9.89 0.19 -2.38
CA LEU A 77 -9.94 1.39 -3.20
C LEU A 77 -11.29 2.11 -3.11
N ILE A 78 -12.38 1.36 -2.98
CA ILE A 78 -13.70 1.96 -2.77
C ILE A 78 -13.79 2.57 -1.37
N GLU A 79 -13.32 1.87 -0.35
CA GLU A 79 -13.38 2.36 1.04
C GLU A 79 -12.54 3.60 1.25
N GLU A 80 -11.31 3.61 0.76
CA GLU A 80 -10.37 4.72 0.98
C GLU A 80 -10.56 5.89 0.01
N LEU A 81 -10.80 5.59 -1.26
CA LEU A 81 -10.79 6.61 -2.32
C LEU A 81 -12.16 6.84 -2.95
N GLY A 82 -13.06 5.88 -2.84
CA GLY A 82 -14.30 5.89 -3.60
C GLY A 82 -14.09 5.58 -5.08
N PHE A 83 -13.01 4.89 -5.41
CA PHE A 83 -12.63 4.57 -6.80
C PHE A 83 -12.92 3.12 -7.13
N THR A 84 -13.39 2.88 -8.37
CA THR A 84 -13.23 1.59 -9.03
C THR A 84 -12.03 1.67 -9.95
N ALA A 85 -11.36 0.55 -10.18
CA ALA A 85 -10.19 0.50 -11.05
C ALA A 85 -9.98 -0.91 -11.59
N GLU A 86 -9.19 -1.02 -12.66
CA GLU A 86 -8.73 -2.29 -13.16
C GLU A 86 -7.38 -2.62 -12.53
N ILE A 87 -7.29 -3.81 -11.94
CA ILE A 87 -6.05 -4.28 -11.33
C ILE A 87 -5.21 -4.94 -12.43
N GLY A 88 -4.03 -4.41 -12.63
CA GLY A 88 -3.13 -4.83 -13.71
C GLY A 88 -1.86 -5.50 -13.20
N THR A 89 -0.73 -4.97 -13.60
CA THR A 89 0.59 -5.57 -13.37
C THR A 89 0.87 -5.78 -11.89
N TYR A 90 1.32 -6.97 -11.54
CA TYR A 90 1.84 -7.28 -10.22
C TYR A 90 3.31 -6.85 -10.14
N TYR A 91 3.63 -5.94 -9.23
CA TYR A 91 4.98 -5.42 -9.07
C TYR A 91 5.84 -6.24 -8.12
N GLY A 92 5.25 -6.94 -7.20
CA GLY A 92 6.00 -7.76 -6.26
C GLY A 92 5.52 -7.67 -4.83
N GLN A 93 6.26 -8.31 -3.95
CA GLN A 93 5.99 -8.42 -2.52
C GLN A 93 7.15 -7.82 -1.73
N ALA A 94 6.82 -7.12 -0.66
CA ALA A 94 7.80 -6.72 0.35
C ALA A 94 7.29 -7.12 1.73
N ASP A 95 8.20 -7.56 2.58
CA ASP A 95 7.86 -8.01 3.92
C ASP A 95 8.38 -7.02 4.96
N GLU A 96 7.59 -6.79 5.99
CA GLU A 96 7.98 -5.92 7.10
C GLU A 96 7.74 -6.61 8.43
N TYR A 97 8.72 -6.52 9.32
CA TYR A 97 8.59 -6.90 10.72
C TYR A 97 8.60 -5.64 11.56
N PHE A 98 7.58 -5.44 12.36
CA PHE A 98 7.52 -4.25 13.22
C PHE A 98 6.77 -4.53 14.51
N TYR A 99 7.05 -3.68 15.51
CA TYR A 99 6.34 -3.71 16.79
C TYR A 99 5.37 -2.53 16.85
N SER A 100 4.10 -2.81 17.10
CA SER A 100 3.08 -1.78 17.33
C SER A 100 2.97 -1.48 18.81
N ARG A 101 3.38 -0.29 19.21
CA ARG A 101 3.27 0.17 20.60
C ARG A 101 1.80 0.28 21.03
N HIS A 102 0.96 0.74 20.11
CA HIS A 102 -0.45 0.92 20.35
C HIS A 102 -1.16 -0.38 20.70
N ARG A 103 -0.79 -1.47 20.04
CA ARG A 103 -1.40 -2.79 20.20
C ARG A 103 -0.56 -3.74 21.04
N ASP A 104 0.63 -3.32 21.45
CA ASP A 104 1.60 -4.17 22.14
C ASP A 104 1.76 -5.52 21.44
N THR A 105 2.00 -5.47 20.14
CA THR A 105 2.02 -6.65 19.28
C THR A 105 3.13 -6.55 18.25
N TYR A 106 3.84 -7.66 18.03
CA TYR A 106 4.79 -7.80 16.94
C TYR A 106 4.06 -8.29 15.70
N TYR A 107 4.28 -7.61 14.57
CA TYR A 107 3.63 -7.93 13.30
C TYR A 107 4.63 -8.37 12.25
N TYR A 108 4.22 -9.37 11.48
CA TYR A 108 4.81 -9.73 10.20
C TYR A 108 3.82 -9.32 9.12
N ASN A 109 4.20 -8.37 8.26
CA ASN A 109 3.31 -7.75 7.30
C ASN A 109 3.85 -7.91 5.87
N PRO A 110 3.48 -8.99 5.16
CA PRO A 110 3.71 -9.07 3.72
C PRO A 110 2.79 -8.09 2.99
N ALA A 111 3.38 -7.29 2.12
CA ALA A 111 2.64 -6.32 1.31
C ALA A 111 2.79 -6.66 -0.17
N TYR A 112 1.67 -6.74 -0.88
CA TYR A 112 1.62 -7.06 -2.30
C TYR A 112 1.25 -5.82 -3.08
N LEU A 113 2.03 -5.51 -4.13
CA LEU A 113 1.89 -4.27 -4.88
C LEU A 113 1.43 -4.54 -6.31
N TYR A 114 0.39 -3.83 -6.70
CA TYR A 114 -0.20 -3.90 -8.05
C TYR A 114 -0.33 -2.53 -8.67
N GLU A 115 -0.29 -2.48 -10.00
CA GLU A 115 -0.74 -1.32 -10.74
C GLU A 115 -2.27 -1.36 -10.83
N ALA A 116 -2.92 -0.22 -10.66
CA ALA A 116 -4.35 -0.08 -10.92
C ALA A 116 -4.57 1.04 -11.92
N THR A 117 -5.35 0.77 -12.95
CA THR A 117 -5.60 1.69 -14.05
C THR A 117 -7.09 1.88 -14.29
N SER A 118 -7.44 2.76 -15.25
CA SER A 118 -8.84 3.00 -15.63
C SER A 118 -9.73 3.32 -14.42
N PHE A 119 -9.19 4.12 -13.50
CA PHE A 119 -9.89 4.45 -12.28
C PHE A 119 -11.08 5.38 -12.56
N LYS A 120 -12.14 5.19 -11.79
CA LYS A 120 -13.34 6.03 -11.81
C LYS A 120 -13.76 6.32 -10.39
N GLU A 121 -14.02 7.59 -10.11
CA GLU A 121 -14.65 7.99 -8.87
C GLU A 121 -16.14 7.67 -8.95
N VAL A 122 -16.62 6.76 -8.09
CA VAL A 122 -18.01 6.29 -8.13
C VAL A 122 -18.80 6.69 -6.89
N GLN A 123 -18.12 7.06 -5.82
CA GLN A 123 -18.74 7.49 -4.57
C GLN A 123 -17.74 8.28 -3.75
N LYS A 124 -18.19 8.87 -2.65
CA LYS A 124 -17.28 9.45 -1.67
C LYS A 124 -16.58 8.35 -0.89
N PRO A 125 -15.31 8.57 -0.47
CA PRO A 125 -14.64 7.60 0.39
C PRO A 125 -15.47 7.31 1.66
N LEU A 126 -15.50 6.06 2.06
CA LEU A 126 -16.12 5.66 3.33
C LEU A 126 -15.24 6.10 4.51
N GLU A 127 -13.92 6.10 4.30
CA GLU A 127 -12.94 6.54 5.29
C GLU A 127 -12.61 8.02 5.06
N ASP A 128 -13.49 8.91 5.50
CA ASP A 128 -13.39 10.34 5.26
C ASP A 128 -12.37 11.06 6.18
N PHE A 129 -11.78 10.36 7.13
CA PHE A 129 -10.77 10.89 8.03
C PHE A 129 -9.36 10.97 7.38
N ASN A 130 -9.19 10.35 6.23
CA ASN A 130 -7.93 10.39 5.48
C ASN A 130 -7.94 11.52 4.46
N HIS A 131 -6.75 12.07 4.19
CA HIS A 131 -6.58 13.06 3.14
C HIS A 131 -6.03 12.39 1.88
N ILE A 132 -6.58 12.72 0.73
CA ILE A 132 -6.19 12.13 -0.56
C ILE A 132 -5.55 13.23 -1.41
N ALA A 133 -4.40 12.93 -1.99
CA ALA A 133 -3.72 13.88 -2.86
C ALA A 133 -2.94 13.19 -3.98
N TRP A 134 -2.81 13.88 -5.09
CA TRP A 134 -2.04 13.44 -6.25
C TRP A 134 -0.69 14.14 -6.25
N PHE A 135 0.37 13.38 -6.50
CA PHE A 135 1.73 13.91 -6.51
C PHE A 135 2.49 13.44 -7.75
N PRO A 136 3.38 14.28 -8.31
CA PRO A 136 4.38 13.77 -9.23
C PRO A 136 5.14 12.59 -8.59
N ILE A 137 5.59 11.66 -9.40
CA ILE A 137 6.17 10.39 -8.89
C ILE A 137 7.31 10.63 -7.90
N ASP A 138 8.22 11.54 -8.19
CA ASP A 138 9.35 11.83 -7.31
C ASP A 138 8.92 12.45 -5.97
N GLU A 139 7.92 13.33 -5.96
CA GLU A 139 7.34 13.85 -4.72
C GLU A 139 6.61 12.79 -3.93
N ALA A 140 5.89 11.91 -4.62
CA ALA A 140 5.21 10.79 -3.98
C ALA A 140 6.21 9.88 -3.26
N ILE A 141 7.33 9.57 -3.91
CA ILE A 141 8.40 8.78 -3.32
C ILE A 141 8.95 9.45 -2.06
N GLU A 142 9.21 10.76 -2.11
CA GLU A 142 9.69 11.50 -0.95
C GLU A 142 8.68 11.48 0.21
N ASN A 143 7.40 11.64 -0.09
CA ASN A 143 6.35 11.59 0.93
C ASN A 143 6.22 10.20 1.56
N LEU A 144 6.35 9.15 0.77
CA LEU A 144 6.33 7.78 1.27
C LEU A 144 7.52 7.47 2.17
N LYS A 145 8.69 8.04 1.90
CA LYS A 145 9.90 7.86 2.73
C LYS A 145 9.76 8.46 4.11
N ARG A 146 8.93 9.48 4.27
CA ARG A 146 8.71 10.14 5.55
C ARG A 146 7.75 9.38 6.46
N GLY A 147 6.96 8.50 5.88
CA GLY A 147 6.01 7.66 6.62
C GLY A 147 6.66 6.39 7.22
#